data_bdc07fd58ff969b57fa6a4ddf3aa1f2d
#
_entry.id   bdc07fd58ff969b57fa6a4ddf3aa1f2d
#
_cell.length_a   1.000
_cell.length_b   1.000
_cell.length_c   1.000
_cell.angle_alpha   90.00
_cell.angle_beta   90.00
_cell.angle_gamma   90.00
#
_symmetry.space_group_name_H-M   'P 1'
#
loop_
_entity.id
_entity.type
_entity.pdbx_description
1 polymer ?
#
loop_
_entity_poly.entity_id
_entity_poly.type
_entity_poly.pdbx_seq_one_letter_code
_entity_poly.pdbx_strand_id
1 'polypeptide(L)'
;MNPDMSKVEAFAGQVVSDIAATFSGVMTNIGHKLGLYKAMAGAGWLDSDQLADRTGTNERYVREWLNNQTAGGYVDYDPDTRTYRLPDEHVPVLADDESPVFLVPALAVASSLWMDEDKVSNVLRTGEGIAWGDHHHHLFCGSESLFRPGYKAHLTTAWITALDGVSQKLDAAAKVADVGCGHGASSIVMAQAFPHASFHGFDSHEASIETARRRARDAGVDARIRFEVATAKGYGERDFDLICFMDCLHDMGDPVGAARHARQALKDDGTLLLVEPAAGDGVEHNINPVSRLYYAASTAVCTPCSKSQEVGLALGAQAGEARLTALLQEAGFRHVRRATETPFNLIIEARK
;
A
#
# COMPACT_ATOMS: atom_id res chain seq x y z
N MET A 1 26.99 25.98 -25.25
CA MET A 1 25.90 25.50 -26.13
C MET A 1 24.62 26.17 -25.65
N ASN A 2 23.89 26.87 -26.53
CA ASN A 2 22.57 27.38 -26.14
C ASN A 2 21.57 26.21 -26.13
N PRO A 3 20.72 26.10 -25.11
CA PRO A 3 19.69 25.06 -25.07
C PRO A 3 18.67 25.23 -26.19
N ASP A 4 18.12 24.13 -26.66
CA ASP A 4 16.97 24.12 -27.59
C ASP A 4 15.73 24.61 -26.83
N MET A 5 15.27 25.80 -27.15
CA MET A 5 14.18 26.45 -26.44
C MET A 5 12.85 25.68 -26.54
N SER A 6 12.60 24.95 -27.63
CA SER A 6 11.39 24.14 -27.76
C SER A 6 11.38 22.99 -26.75
N LYS A 7 12.53 22.38 -26.47
CA LYS A 7 12.68 21.36 -25.42
C LYS A 7 12.56 21.95 -24.02
N VAL A 8 13.05 23.17 -23.82
CA VAL A 8 12.89 23.88 -22.54
C VAL A 8 11.42 24.15 -22.26
N GLU A 9 10.66 24.64 -23.24
CA GLU A 9 9.23 24.91 -23.11
C GLU A 9 8.42 23.64 -22.85
N ALA A 10 8.70 22.57 -23.58
CA ALA A 10 8.05 21.27 -23.39
C ALA A 10 8.31 20.72 -21.97
N PHE A 11 9.56 20.77 -21.50
CA PHE A 11 9.92 20.32 -20.15
C PHE A 11 9.31 21.20 -19.05
N ALA A 12 9.29 22.53 -19.25
CA ALA A 12 8.63 23.45 -18.34
C ALA A 12 7.12 23.13 -18.23
N GLY A 13 6.46 22.82 -19.34
CA GLY A 13 5.07 22.39 -19.35
C GLY A 13 4.84 21.10 -18.54
N GLN A 14 5.75 20.11 -18.65
CA GLN A 14 5.70 18.90 -17.83
C GLN A 14 5.84 19.23 -16.34
N VAL A 15 6.80 20.07 -15.96
CA VAL A 15 7.04 20.47 -14.56
C VAL A 15 5.81 21.21 -14.00
N VAL A 16 5.19 22.11 -14.78
CA VAL A 16 3.94 22.79 -14.38
C VAL A 16 2.83 21.78 -14.11
N SER A 17 2.67 20.76 -14.98
CA SER A 17 1.69 19.69 -14.78
C SER A 17 1.95 18.91 -13.49
N ASP A 18 3.20 18.55 -13.20
CA ASP A 18 3.58 17.83 -11.98
C ASP A 18 3.32 18.68 -10.72
N ILE A 19 3.62 19.97 -10.77
CA ILE A 19 3.32 20.92 -9.67
C ILE A 19 1.80 21.04 -9.48
N ALA A 20 1.03 21.21 -10.55
CA ALA A 20 -0.42 21.31 -10.49
C ALA A 20 -1.04 20.04 -9.89
N ALA A 21 -0.58 18.84 -10.29
CA ALA A 21 -1.02 17.57 -9.70
C ALA A 21 -0.71 17.50 -8.19
N THR A 22 0.45 18.01 -7.76
CA THR A 22 0.85 18.06 -6.34
C THR A 22 -0.09 18.96 -5.52
N PHE A 23 -0.42 20.15 -6.02
CA PHE A 23 -1.39 21.05 -5.38
C PHE A 23 -2.80 20.44 -5.36
N SER A 24 -3.24 19.89 -6.49
CA SER A 24 -4.56 19.23 -6.61
C SER A 24 -4.66 18.00 -5.72
N GLY A 25 -3.58 17.29 -5.47
CA GLY A 25 -3.54 16.15 -4.54
C GLY A 25 -3.98 16.53 -3.12
N VAL A 26 -3.62 17.73 -2.64
CA VAL A 26 -4.10 18.26 -1.35
C VAL A 26 -5.62 18.49 -1.42
N MET A 27 -6.13 19.04 -2.51
CA MET A 27 -7.56 19.27 -2.69
C MET A 27 -8.33 17.95 -2.77
N THR A 28 -7.79 16.95 -3.45
CA THR A 28 -8.39 15.60 -3.52
C THR A 28 -8.48 14.96 -2.13
N ASN A 29 -7.41 15.03 -1.33
CA ASN A 29 -7.41 14.51 0.04
C ASN A 29 -8.42 15.26 0.95
N ILE A 30 -8.55 16.57 0.79
CA ILE A 30 -9.57 17.38 1.51
C ILE A 30 -10.97 16.95 1.07
N GLY A 31 -11.22 16.80 -0.23
CA GLY A 31 -12.51 16.35 -0.76
C GLY A 31 -12.93 14.99 -0.21
N HIS A 32 -11.99 14.06 -0.09
CA HIS A 32 -12.24 12.77 0.55
C HIS A 32 -12.59 12.93 2.05
N LYS A 33 -11.76 13.65 2.81
CA LYS A 33 -11.99 13.88 4.26
C LYS A 33 -13.32 14.53 4.58
N LEU A 34 -13.77 15.44 3.72
CA LEU A 34 -15.05 16.13 3.87
C LEU A 34 -16.24 15.42 3.21
N GLY A 35 -16.00 14.26 2.55
CA GLY A 35 -17.04 13.48 1.90
C GLY A 35 -17.61 14.10 0.62
N LEU A 36 -16.90 15.06 0.00
CA LEU A 36 -17.39 15.78 -1.19
C LEU A 36 -17.61 14.83 -2.36
N TYR A 37 -16.67 13.94 -2.66
CA TYR A 37 -16.82 12.94 -3.72
C TYR A 37 -17.97 11.95 -3.43
N LYS A 38 -18.12 11.50 -2.17
CA LYS A 38 -19.22 10.61 -1.77
C LYS A 38 -20.58 11.28 -1.94
N ALA A 39 -20.67 12.58 -1.64
CA ALA A 39 -21.91 13.36 -1.82
C ALA A 39 -22.25 13.62 -3.28
N MET A 40 -21.26 13.58 -4.19
CA MET A 40 -21.45 13.71 -5.65
C MET A 40 -21.76 12.37 -6.31
N ALA A 41 -21.30 11.24 -5.75
CA ALA A 41 -21.48 9.92 -6.36
C ALA A 41 -22.96 9.59 -6.57
N GLY A 42 -23.34 9.34 -7.83
CA GLY A 42 -24.72 9.03 -8.21
C GLY A 42 -25.73 10.20 -8.06
N ALA A 43 -25.25 11.39 -7.73
CA ALA A 43 -26.13 12.55 -7.47
C ALA A 43 -26.55 13.32 -8.74
N GLY A 44 -25.93 13.00 -9.90
CA GLY A 44 -26.14 13.74 -11.15
C GLY A 44 -25.43 15.10 -11.11
N TRP A 45 -26.03 16.07 -11.78
CA TRP A 45 -25.51 17.44 -11.86
C TRP A 45 -25.91 18.24 -10.61
N LEU A 46 -24.95 18.89 -9.98
CA LEU A 46 -25.11 19.70 -8.76
C LEU A 46 -24.42 21.05 -8.94
N ASP A 47 -25.01 22.12 -8.44
CA ASP A 47 -24.28 23.37 -8.24
C ASP A 47 -23.46 23.35 -6.92
N SER A 48 -22.66 24.38 -6.71
CA SER A 48 -21.79 24.48 -5.53
C SER A 48 -22.56 24.67 -4.21
N ASP A 49 -23.71 25.33 -4.25
CA ASP A 49 -24.58 25.49 -3.07
C ASP A 49 -25.17 24.15 -2.64
N GLN A 50 -25.69 23.37 -3.60
CA GLN A 50 -26.24 22.04 -3.34
C GLN A 50 -25.20 21.06 -2.75
N LEU A 51 -23.96 21.10 -3.24
CA LEU A 51 -22.89 20.26 -2.70
C LEU A 51 -22.49 20.73 -1.29
N ALA A 52 -22.38 22.03 -1.09
CA ALA A 52 -22.06 22.61 0.22
C ALA A 52 -23.11 22.24 1.28
N ASP A 53 -24.40 22.36 0.93
CA ASP A 53 -25.52 21.98 1.81
C ASP A 53 -25.48 20.50 2.18
N ARG A 54 -25.22 19.59 1.22
CA ARG A 54 -25.14 18.14 1.43
C ARG A 54 -24.01 17.73 2.37
N THR A 55 -22.93 18.50 2.37
CA THR A 55 -21.71 18.16 3.10
C THR A 55 -21.49 19.00 4.37
N GLY A 56 -22.36 19.99 4.61
CA GLY A 56 -22.23 20.91 5.73
C GLY A 56 -20.99 21.80 5.61
N THR A 57 -20.59 22.13 4.38
CA THR A 57 -19.38 22.91 4.09
C THR A 57 -19.76 24.34 3.60
N ASN A 58 -18.76 25.19 3.43
CA ASN A 58 -18.99 26.55 2.94
C ASN A 58 -18.92 26.58 1.40
N GLU A 59 -19.96 27.11 0.77
CA GLU A 59 -20.11 27.14 -0.70
C GLU A 59 -18.91 27.80 -1.40
N ARG A 60 -18.42 28.94 -0.88
CA ARG A 60 -17.33 29.66 -1.56
C ARG A 60 -16.06 28.80 -1.70
N TYR A 61 -15.74 27.98 -0.69
CA TYR A 61 -14.62 27.04 -0.75
C TYR A 61 -14.94 25.83 -1.62
N VAL A 62 -16.15 25.29 -1.54
CA VAL A 62 -16.60 24.17 -2.37
C VAL A 62 -16.54 24.55 -3.86
N ARG A 63 -16.93 25.76 -4.23
CA ARG A 63 -16.84 26.25 -5.62
C ARG A 63 -15.40 26.27 -6.13
N GLU A 64 -14.45 26.78 -5.33
CA GLU A 64 -13.02 26.74 -5.70
C GLU A 64 -12.50 25.31 -5.81
N TRP A 65 -12.92 24.43 -4.88
CA TRP A 65 -12.58 23.01 -4.93
C TRP A 65 -13.12 22.35 -6.21
N LEU A 66 -14.38 22.54 -6.55
CA LEU A 66 -15.00 22.03 -7.77
C LEU A 66 -14.27 22.54 -9.03
N ASN A 67 -13.92 23.82 -9.08
CA ASN A 67 -13.15 24.40 -10.17
C ASN A 67 -11.77 23.75 -10.32
N ASN A 68 -11.08 23.47 -9.20
CA ASN A 68 -9.82 22.76 -9.23
C ASN A 68 -9.98 21.32 -9.73
N GLN A 69 -11.01 20.60 -9.26
CA GLN A 69 -11.27 19.22 -9.69
C GLN A 69 -11.68 19.15 -11.17
N THR A 70 -12.43 20.13 -11.66
CA THR A 70 -12.78 20.27 -13.07
C THR A 70 -11.53 20.54 -13.93
N ALA A 71 -10.68 21.47 -13.50
CA ALA A 71 -9.42 21.77 -14.21
C ALA A 71 -8.47 20.56 -14.25
N GLY A 72 -8.54 19.67 -13.25
CA GLY A 72 -7.82 18.41 -13.20
C GLY A 72 -8.48 17.24 -13.93
N GLY A 73 -9.69 17.43 -14.49
CA GLY A 73 -10.43 16.38 -15.21
C GLY A 73 -11.07 15.32 -14.29
N TYR A 74 -11.19 15.58 -12.98
CA TYR A 74 -11.83 14.67 -12.03
C TYR A 74 -13.35 14.83 -11.97
N VAL A 75 -13.84 16.01 -12.27
CA VAL A 75 -15.25 16.41 -12.21
C VAL A 75 -15.64 17.08 -13.52
N ASP A 76 -16.77 16.70 -14.09
CA ASP A 76 -17.36 17.35 -15.25
C ASP A 76 -18.00 18.69 -14.87
N TYR A 77 -18.01 19.65 -15.79
CA TYR A 77 -18.67 20.94 -15.64
C TYR A 77 -19.52 21.29 -16.86
N ASP A 78 -20.74 21.71 -16.61
CA ASP A 78 -21.65 22.25 -17.62
C ASP A 78 -21.68 23.79 -17.51
N PRO A 79 -21.17 24.53 -18.52
CA PRO A 79 -21.13 25.99 -18.48
C PRO A 79 -22.53 26.64 -18.66
N ASP A 80 -23.49 25.95 -19.27
CA ASP A 80 -24.83 26.50 -19.52
C ASP A 80 -25.65 26.53 -18.22
N THR A 81 -25.58 25.47 -17.44
CA THR A 81 -26.27 25.33 -16.14
C THR A 81 -25.39 25.69 -14.93
N ARG A 82 -24.07 25.84 -15.12
CA ARG A 82 -23.07 26.06 -14.06
C ARG A 82 -23.09 24.98 -12.99
N THR A 83 -23.29 23.73 -13.42
CA THR A 83 -23.33 22.56 -12.54
C THR A 83 -22.14 21.65 -12.76
N TYR A 84 -21.88 20.78 -11.79
CA TYR A 84 -20.77 19.84 -11.72
C TYR A 84 -21.30 18.43 -11.56
N ARG A 85 -20.58 17.45 -12.09
CA ARG A 85 -20.91 16.03 -11.93
C ARG A 85 -19.64 15.21 -11.74
N LEU A 86 -19.65 14.30 -10.76
CA LEU A 86 -18.66 13.24 -10.70
C LEU A 86 -19.08 12.15 -11.70
N PRO A 87 -18.29 11.85 -12.75
CA PRO A 87 -18.58 10.75 -13.67
C PRO A 87 -18.66 9.41 -12.92
N ASP A 88 -19.57 8.53 -13.34
CA ASP A 88 -19.76 7.23 -12.71
C ASP A 88 -18.47 6.37 -12.75
N GLU A 89 -17.67 6.52 -13.82
CA GLU A 89 -16.37 5.86 -13.99
C GLU A 89 -15.30 6.34 -12.99
N HIS A 90 -15.46 7.55 -12.42
CA HIS A 90 -14.55 8.10 -11.43
C HIS A 90 -14.91 7.70 -9.99
N VAL A 91 -16.16 7.29 -9.75
CA VAL A 91 -16.65 6.89 -8.40
C VAL A 91 -15.80 5.78 -7.78
N PRO A 92 -15.46 4.67 -8.48
CA PRO A 92 -14.63 3.60 -7.90
C PRO A 92 -13.24 4.07 -7.45
N VAL A 93 -12.71 5.13 -8.07
CA VAL A 93 -11.34 5.63 -7.78
C VAL A 93 -11.34 6.69 -6.68
N LEU A 94 -12.41 7.52 -6.59
CA LEU A 94 -12.42 8.73 -5.76
C LEU A 94 -13.41 8.68 -4.58
N ALA A 95 -14.48 7.89 -4.67
CA ALA A 95 -15.61 7.95 -3.74
C ALA A 95 -15.94 6.61 -3.05
N ASP A 96 -15.62 5.48 -3.66
CA ASP A 96 -15.92 4.15 -3.14
C ASP A 96 -14.69 3.57 -2.41
N ASP A 97 -14.68 3.65 -1.09
CA ASP A 97 -13.59 3.18 -0.23
C ASP A 97 -13.52 1.64 -0.08
N GLU A 98 -14.45 0.91 -0.67
CA GLU A 98 -14.40 -0.55 -0.78
C GLU A 98 -13.92 -1.01 -2.17
N SER A 99 -13.79 -0.10 -3.13
CA SER A 99 -13.32 -0.41 -4.48
C SER A 99 -11.84 -0.79 -4.50
N PRO A 100 -11.43 -1.88 -5.18
CA PRO A 100 -10.03 -2.29 -5.30
C PRO A 100 -9.14 -1.29 -6.04
N VAL A 101 -9.74 -0.31 -6.71
CA VAL A 101 -9.06 0.78 -7.41
C VAL A 101 -9.22 2.13 -6.72
N PHE A 102 -9.58 2.13 -5.44
CA PHE A 102 -9.67 3.35 -4.64
C PHE A 102 -8.28 3.88 -4.31
N LEU A 103 -7.88 4.99 -4.92
CA LEU A 103 -6.50 5.50 -4.85
C LEU A 103 -6.30 6.74 -3.96
N VAL A 104 -7.37 7.35 -3.48
CA VAL A 104 -7.26 8.58 -2.67
C VAL A 104 -6.37 8.43 -1.43
N PRO A 105 -6.35 7.28 -0.71
CA PRO A 105 -5.46 7.11 0.43
C PRO A 105 -3.96 7.23 0.11
N ALA A 106 -3.55 7.00 -1.14
CA ALA A 106 -2.17 7.25 -1.58
C ALA A 106 -1.74 8.71 -1.38
N LEU A 107 -2.68 9.65 -1.42
CA LEU A 107 -2.40 11.07 -1.15
C LEU A 107 -2.13 11.35 0.34
N ALA A 108 -2.67 10.54 1.26
CA ALA A 108 -2.29 10.59 2.66
C ALA A 108 -0.85 10.08 2.85
N VAL A 109 -0.47 8.98 2.16
CA VAL A 109 0.93 8.52 2.12
C VAL A 109 1.84 9.60 1.54
N ALA A 110 1.47 10.21 0.40
CA ALA A 110 2.25 11.31 -0.19
C ALA A 110 2.41 12.50 0.77
N SER A 111 1.36 12.83 1.53
CA SER A 111 1.45 13.91 2.52
C SER A 111 2.43 13.61 3.66
N SER A 112 2.60 12.35 4.05
CA SER A 112 3.60 11.97 5.05
C SER A 112 5.03 12.25 4.58
N LEU A 113 5.30 12.09 3.28
CA LEU A 113 6.62 12.39 2.71
C LEU A 113 6.97 13.88 2.83
N TRP A 114 5.98 14.77 2.63
CA TRP A 114 6.17 16.21 2.86
C TRP A 114 6.40 16.55 4.33
N MET A 115 5.71 15.85 5.25
CA MET A 115 5.88 16.06 6.69
C MET A 115 7.24 15.57 7.21
N ASP A 116 7.82 14.58 6.55
CA ASP A 116 9.12 14.00 6.90
C ASP A 116 10.28 14.50 6.01
N GLU A 117 10.06 15.52 5.15
CA GLU A 117 11.05 16.03 4.19
C GLU A 117 12.41 16.33 4.84
N ASP A 118 12.43 17.03 5.97
CA ASP A 118 13.66 17.38 6.68
C ASP A 118 14.42 16.13 7.15
N LYS A 119 13.71 15.11 7.66
CA LYS A 119 14.30 13.83 8.08
C LYS A 119 14.91 13.11 6.88
N VAL A 120 14.15 13.02 5.77
CA VAL A 120 14.61 12.38 4.53
C VAL A 120 15.81 13.12 3.94
N SER A 121 15.77 14.44 3.92
CA SER A 121 16.90 15.28 3.47
C SER A 121 18.16 15.06 4.32
N ASN A 122 18.00 14.84 5.63
CA ASN A 122 19.11 14.53 6.51
C ASN A 122 19.71 13.13 6.20
N VAL A 123 18.90 12.09 6.11
CA VAL A 123 19.41 10.74 5.86
C VAL A 123 20.02 10.58 4.46
N LEU A 124 19.58 11.35 3.48
CA LEU A 124 20.24 11.42 2.17
C LEU A 124 21.69 11.96 2.25
N ARG A 125 22.01 12.78 3.26
CA ARG A 125 23.37 13.27 3.50
C ARG A 125 24.20 12.34 4.37
N THR A 126 23.58 11.73 5.41
CA THR A 126 24.30 10.97 6.44
C THR A 126 24.38 9.49 6.09
N GLY A 127 23.47 8.96 5.28
CA GLY A 127 23.34 7.52 5.03
C GLY A 127 22.69 6.73 6.18
N GLU A 128 22.19 7.43 7.21
CA GLU A 128 21.45 6.85 8.33
C GLU A 128 20.06 6.37 7.90
N GLY A 129 19.30 5.77 8.83
CA GLY A 129 17.92 5.34 8.62
C GLY A 129 16.91 6.19 9.37
N ILE A 130 15.63 5.96 9.06
CA ILE A 130 14.47 6.46 9.82
C ILE A 130 13.66 5.22 10.19
N ALA A 131 13.48 4.97 11.48
CA ALA A 131 12.67 3.82 11.90
C ALA A 131 11.21 3.99 11.48
N TRP A 132 10.51 2.89 11.22
CA TRP A 132 9.11 2.90 10.79
C TRP A 132 8.25 3.79 11.69
N GLY A 133 8.35 3.62 13.01
CA GLY A 133 7.59 4.37 14.00
C GLY A 133 7.90 5.87 14.07
N ASP A 134 9.01 6.32 13.47
CA ASP A 134 9.43 7.73 13.48
C ASP A 134 8.86 8.53 12.30
N HIS A 135 8.18 7.85 11.36
CA HIS A 135 7.47 8.51 10.28
C HIS A 135 6.17 9.17 10.74
N HIS A 136 5.71 10.14 9.95
CA HIS A 136 4.44 10.81 10.24
C HIS A 136 3.27 9.82 10.16
N HIS A 137 2.30 9.92 11.09
CA HIS A 137 1.18 8.98 11.22
C HIS A 137 0.30 8.81 9.97
N HIS A 138 0.30 9.78 9.05
CA HIS A 138 -0.38 9.65 7.75
C HIS A 138 0.17 8.48 6.92
N LEU A 139 1.44 8.09 7.12
CA LEU A 139 2.00 6.92 6.46
C LEU A 139 1.23 5.65 6.85
N PHE A 140 1.06 5.40 8.14
CA PHE A 140 0.44 4.16 8.64
C PHE A 140 -1.03 4.06 8.25
N CYS A 141 -1.79 5.14 8.48
CA CYS A 141 -3.21 5.19 8.14
C CYS A 141 -3.44 5.17 6.63
N GLY A 142 -2.60 5.89 5.86
CA GLY A 142 -2.69 5.96 4.42
C GLY A 142 -2.36 4.63 3.75
N SER A 143 -1.27 3.97 4.18
CA SER A 143 -0.87 2.65 3.64
C SER A 143 -1.95 1.60 3.88
N GLU A 144 -2.47 1.51 5.11
CA GLU A 144 -3.53 0.55 5.42
C GLU A 144 -4.79 0.79 4.59
N SER A 145 -5.24 2.06 4.50
CA SER A 145 -6.43 2.40 3.72
C SER A 145 -6.25 2.20 2.22
N LEU A 146 -5.00 2.31 1.72
CA LEU A 146 -4.66 2.06 0.32
C LEU A 146 -4.68 0.56 -0.01
N PHE A 147 -4.07 -0.29 0.84
CA PHE A 147 -3.94 -1.72 0.54
C PHE A 147 -5.17 -2.55 0.90
N ARG A 148 -5.93 -2.15 1.92
CA ARG A 148 -7.08 -2.92 2.42
C ARG A 148 -8.13 -3.27 1.36
N PRO A 149 -8.58 -2.37 0.46
CA PRO A 149 -9.53 -2.73 -0.59
C PRO A 149 -8.98 -3.79 -1.56
N GLY A 150 -7.69 -3.69 -1.90
CA GLY A 150 -7.00 -4.70 -2.72
C GLY A 150 -6.96 -6.08 -2.05
N TYR A 151 -6.67 -6.14 -0.74
CA TYR A 151 -6.73 -7.40 0.02
C TYR A 151 -8.14 -7.98 0.05
N LYS A 152 -9.17 -7.18 0.29
CA LYS A 152 -10.57 -7.62 0.26
C LYS A 152 -10.96 -8.21 -1.10
N ALA A 153 -10.52 -7.59 -2.18
CA ALA A 153 -10.89 -8.01 -3.54
C ALA A 153 -10.09 -9.23 -4.03
N HIS A 154 -8.80 -9.31 -3.71
CA HIS A 154 -7.89 -10.22 -4.40
C HIS A 154 -7.21 -11.26 -3.52
N LEU A 155 -6.97 -10.99 -2.22
CA LEU A 155 -6.13 -11.85 -1.38
C LEU A 155 -6.63 -13.29 -1.34
N THR A 156 -7.91 -13.50 -1.07
CA THR A 156 -8.50 -14.83 -0.91
C THR A 156 -9.05 -15.43 -2.20
N THR A 157 -9.39 -14.59 -3.17
CA THR A 157 -10.05 -15.00 -4.42
C THR A 157 -9.07 -15.23 -5.57
N ALA A 158 -7.92 -14.55 -5.54
CA ALA A 158 -6.92 -14.60 -6.62
C ALA A 158 -5.53 -14.99 -6.10
N TRP A 159 -4.99 -14.31 -5.09
CA TRP A 159 -3.59 -14.50 -4.69
C TRP A 159 -3.39 -15.86 -3.99
N ILE A 160 -4.19 -16.16 -2.96
CA ILE A 160 -4.11 -17.46 -2.25
C ILE A 160 -4.51 -18.61 -3.16
N THR A 161 -5.48 -18.42 -4.06
CA THR A 161 -5.90 -19.45 -5.00
C THR A 161 -4.86 -19.76 -6.08
N ALA A 162 -3.95 -18.82 -6.36
CA ALA A 162 -2.83 -19.05 -7.28
C ALA A 162 -1.67 -19.85 -6.64
N LEU A 163 -1.70 -20.08 -5.33
CA LEU A 163 -0.72 -20.90 -4.61
C LEU A 163 -1.15 -22.38 -4.65
N ASP A 164 -0.18 -23.26 -4.90
CA ASP A 164 -0.47 -24.70 -5.05
C ASP A 164 -0.94 -25.32 -3.73
N GLY A 165 -2.19 -25.76 -3.65
CA GLY A 165 -2.77 -26.52 -2.54
C GLY A 165 -3.00 -25.72 -1.25
N VAL A 166 -2.77 -24.40 -1.24
CA VAL A 166 -2.89 -23.56 -0.03
C VAL A 166 -4.35 -23.36 0.36
N SER A 167 -5.25 -23.09 -0.60
CA SER A 167 -6.68 -22.92 -0.32
C SER A 167 -7.27 -24.13 0.41
N GLN A 168 -6.95 -25.34 -0.04
CA GLN A 168 -7.44 -26.59 0.58
C GLN A 168 -6.93 -26.73 2.03
N LYS A 169 -5.68 -26.32 2.32
CA LYS A 169 -5.15 -26.33 3.70
C LYS A 169 -5.88 -25.32 4.58
N LEU A 170 -6.13 -24.12 4.07
CA LEU A 170 -6.85 -23.07 4.80
C LEU A 170 -8.28 -23.47 5.13
N ASP A 171 -8.98 -24.16 4.21
CA ASP A 171 -10.32 -24.69 4.45
C ASP A 171 -10.33 -25.81 5.51
N ALA A 172 -9.21 -26.54 5.65
CA ALA A 172 -9.10 -27.71 6.52
C ALA A 172 -8.62 -27.41 7.96
N ALA A 173 -8.23 -26.19 8.30
CA ALA A 173 -7.72 -25.78 9.63
C ALA A 173 -6.21 -25.51 9.68
N ALA A 174 -5.72 -24.71 8.76
CA ALA A 174 -4.31 -24.30 8.70
C ALA A 174 -3.91 -23.33 9.82
N LYS A 175 -2.61 -23.30 10.11
CA LYS A 175 -1.96 -22.28 10.93
C LYS A 175 -1.22 -21.29 10.01
N VAL A 176 -1.57 -20.02 10.11
CA VAL A 176 -1.06 -18.95 9.23
C VAL A 176 -0.30 -17.91 10.04
N ALA A 177 0.84 -17.46 9.54
CA ALA A 177 1.54 -16.27 10.02
C ALA A 177 1.45 -15.12 9.00
N ASP A 178 1.25 -13.92 9.48
CA ASP A 178 1.31 -12.66 8.74
C ASP A 178 2.42 -11.80 9.38
N VAL A 179 3.57 -11.72 8.73
CA VAL A 179 4.77 -11.09 9.27
C VAL A 179 4.93 -9.70 8.67
N GLY A 180 5.02 -8.68 9.51
CA GLY A 180 4.85 -7.28 9.12
C GLY A 180 3.38 -6.95 8.91
N CYS A 181 2.49 -7.47 9.78
CA CYS A 181 1.03 -7.40 9.59
C CYS A 181 0.43 -5.98 9.75
N GLY A 182 1.20 -5.01 10.21
CA GLY A 182 0.76 -3.64 10.42
C GLY A 182 -0.54 -3.56 11.24
N HIS A 183 -1.56 -2.91 10.70
CA HIS A 183 -2.88 -2.79 11.33
C HIS A 183 -3.77 -4.04 11.17
N GLY A 184 -3.26 -5.16 10.65
CA GLY A 184 -3.90 -6.46 10.57
C GLY A 184 -4.92 -6.64 9.45
N ALA A 185 -4.90 -5.79 8.41
CA ALA A 185 -5.91 -5.83 7.35
C ALA A 185 -5.93 -7.17 6.60
N SER A 186 -4.78 -7.67 6.15
CA SER A 186 -4.60 -8.97 5.49
C SER A 186 -5.04 -10.14 6.38
N SER A 187 -4.57 -10.14 7.63
CA SER A 187 -4.93 -11.17 8.63
C SER A 187 -6.44 -11.24 8.87
N ILE A 188 -7.11 -10.09 8.98
CA ILE A 188 -8.56 -10.01 9.22
C ILE A 188 -9.34 -10.52 8.00
N VAL A 189 -8.93 -10.13 6.78
CA VAL A 189 -9.55 -10.62 5.52
C VAL A 189 -9.42 -12.14 5.41
N MET A 190 -8.23 -12.68 5.67
CA MET A 190 -8.02 -14.14 5.65
C MET A 190 -8.86 -14.85 6.73
N ALA A 191 -8.93 -14.31 7.94
CA ALA A 191 -9.71 -14.92 9.01
C ALA A 191 -11.22 -14.89 8.78
N GLN A 192 -11.73 -13.88 8.06
CA GLN A 192 -13.13 -13.85 7.64
C GLN A 192 -13.43 -14.89 6.58
N ALA A 193 -12.51 -15.13 5.63
CA ALA A 193 -12.68 -16.06 4.54
C ALA A 193 -12.48 -17.53 4.96
N PHE A 194 -11.58 -17.81 5.91
CA PHE A 194 -11.21 -19.18 6.33
C PHE A 194 -11.55 -19.42 7.80
N PRO A 195 -12.80 -19.77 8.13
CA PRO A 195 -13.28 -19.86 9.51
C PRO A 195 -12.63 -21.00 10.32
N HIS A 196 -12.00 -21.96 9.69
CA HIS A 196 -11.35 -23.09 10.36
C HIS A 196 -9.86 -22.87 10.61
N ALA A 197 -9.23 -21.87 9.98
CA ALA A 197 -7.84 -21.56 10.13
C ALA A 197 -7.58 -20.65 11.37
N SER A 198 -6.36 -20.72 11.91
CA SER A 198 -5.85 -19.86 12.96
C SER A 198 -4.74 -18.94 12.43
N PHE A 199 -4.70 -17.71 12.92
CA PHE A 199 -3.83 -16.67 12.40
C PHE A 199 -2.95 -16.07 13.50
N HIS A 200 -1.70 -15.77 13.15
CA HIS A 200 -0.74 -15.09 13.99
C HIS A 200 -0.19 -13.89 13.22
N GLY A 201 -0.48 -12.68 13.67
CA GLY A 201 0.08 -11.46 13.10
C GLY A 201 1.26 -10.99 13.93
N PHE A 202 2.39 -10.73 13.30
CA PHE A 202 3.61 -10.22 13.92
C PHE A 202 4.00 -8.89 13.32
N ASP A 203 4.28 -7.91 14.17
CA ASP A 203 4.82 -6.61 13.74
C ASP A 203 5.71 -6.05 14.85
N SER A 204 6.76 -5.34 14.50
CA SER A 204 7.66 -4.72 15.46
C SER A 204 7.11 -3.42 16.05
N HIS A 205 6.11 -2.81 15.42
CA HIS A 205 5.53 -1.54 15.83
C HIS A 205 4.32 -1.76 16.75
N GLU A 206 4.51 -1.51 18.05
CA GLU A 206 3.51 -1.77 19.09
C GLU A 206 2.16 -1.09 18.83
N ALA A 207 2.16 0.18 18.41
CA ALA A 207 0.92 0.91 18.12
C ALA A 207 0.13 0.31 16.94
N SER A 208 0.82 -0.29 15.96
CA SER A 208 0.19 -1.05 14.88
C SER A 208 -0.49 -2.30 15.42
N ILE A 209 0.17 -3.05 16.29
CA ILE A 209 -0.39 -4.26 16.93
C ILE A 209 -1.63 -3.93 17.79
N GLU A 210 -1.60 -2.85 18.55
CA GLU A 210 -2.77 -2.41 19.32
C GLU A 210 -3.95 -2.08 18.41
N THR A 211 -3.69 -1.42 17.28
CA THR A 211 -4.70 -1.11 16.28
C THR A 211 -5.24 -2.39 15.62
N ALA A 212 -4.37 -3.34 15.28
CA ALA A 212 -4.76 -4.64 14.71
C ALA A 212 -5.67 -5.43 15.65
N ARG A 213 -5.33 -5.48 16.95
CA ARG A 213 -6.14 -6.13 17.98
C ARG A 213 -7.53 -5.51 18.11
N ARG A 214 -7.64 -4.18 18.09
CA ARG A 214 -8.93 -3.48 18.13
C ARG A 214 -9.76 -3.83 16.90
N ARG A 215 -9.18 -3.74 15.70
CA ARG A 215 -9.87 -4.04 14.43
C ARG A 215 -10.32 -5.49 14.31
N ALA A 216 -9.55 -6.45 14.84
CA ALA A 216 -9.96 -7.85 14.86
C ALA A 216 -11.19 -8.06 15.76
N ARG A 217 -11.28 -7.37 16.92
CA ARG A 217 -12.48 -7.37 17.76
C ARG A 217 -13.68 -6.76 17.03
N ASP A 218 -13.48 -5.61 16.40
CA ASP A 218 -14.54 -4.91 15.65
C ASP A 218 -15.06 -5.75 14.47
N ALA A 219 -14.19 -6.58 13.88
CA ALA A 219 -14.52 -7.52 12.81
C ALA A 219 -15.05 -8.90 13.32
N GLY A 220 -15.07 -9.15 14.64
CA GLY A 220 -15.54 -10.40 15.23
C GLY A 220 -14.67 -11.62 14.95
N VAL A 221 -13.36 -11.44 14.70
CA VAL A 221 -12.42 -12.52 14.36
C VAL A 221 -11.28 -12.67 15.38
N ASP A 222 -11.28 -11.91 16.45
CA ASP A 222 -10.23 -11.87 17.49
C ASP A 222 -10.00 -13.22 18.19
N ALA A 223 -11.03 -14.08 18.28
CA ALA A 223 -10.87 -15.43 18.82
C ALA A 223 -9.96 -16.34 17.97
N ARG A 224 -9.70 -16.00 16.71
CA ARG A 224 -8.90 -16.80 15.76
C ARG A 224 -7.63 -16.10 15.29
N ILE A 225 -7.40 -14.85 15.71
CA ILE A 225 -6.20 -14.11 15.38
C ILE A 225 -5.48 -13.70 16.66
N ARG A 226 -4.20 -14.06 16.75
CA ARG A 226 -3.29 -13.57 17.79
C ARG A 226 -2.32 -12.56 17.18
N PHE A 227 -2.30 -11.34 17.70
CA PHE A 227 -1.35 -10.30 17.31
C PHE A 227 -0.28 -10.10 18.39
N GLU A 228 1.00 -10.15 17.99
CA GLU A 228 2.14 -10.02 18.87
C GLU A 228 3.14 -8.99 18.37
N VAL A 229 3.74 -8.24 19.30
CA VAL A 229 4.88 -7.38 19.00
C VAL A 229 6.11 -8.27 18.86
N ALA A 230 6.60 -8.44 17.63
CA ALA A 230 7.79 -9.24 17.35
C ALA A 230 8.45 -8.78 16.04
N THR A 231 9.77 -8.89 15.97
CA THR A 231 10.49 -8.69 14.70
C THR A 231 10.30 -9.89 13.78
N ALA A 232 10.55 -9.71 12.49
CA ALA A 232 10.46 -10.78 11.48
C ALA A 232 11.43 -11.97 11.74
N LYS A 233 12.42 -11.81 12.62
CA LYS A 233 13.36 -12.85 13.05
C LYS A 233 13.14 -13.30 14.52
N GLY A 234 12.19 -12.68 15.24
CA GLY A 234 12.06 -12.81 16.69
C GLY A 234 10.83 -13.59 17.18
N TYR A 235 9.88 -13.93 16.33
CA TYR A 235 8.72 -14.72 16.76
C TYR A 235 9.11 -16.19 17.00
N GLY A 236 8.55 -16.77 18.07
CA GLY A 236 8.89 -18.12 18.52
C GLY A 236 8.06 -19.25 17.92
N GLU A 237 6.89 -18.94 17.38
CA GLU A 237 5.95 -19.90 16.81
C GLU A 237 6.53 -20.65 15.61
N ARG A 238 6.07 -21.91 15.44
CA ARG A 238 6.51 -22.83 14.38
C ARG A 238 5.31 -23.57 13.81
N ASP A 239 5.59 -24.41 12.82
CA ASP A 239 4.65 -25.32 12.20
C ASP A 239 3.50 -24.60 11.48
N PHE A 240 3.85 -23.52 10.76
CA PHE A 240 2.91 -22.80 9.90
C PHE A 240 2.68 -23.52 8.56
N ASP A 241 1.45 -23.56 8.12
CA ASP A 241 1.06 -24.04 6.79
C ASP A 241 1.32 -22.96 5.74
N LEU A 242 1.11 -21.69 6.13
CA LEU A 242 1.32 -20.52 5.30
C LEU A 242 2.01 -19.43 6.13
N ILE A 243 3.03 -18.80 5.58
CA ILE A 243 3.59 -17.54 6.10
C ILE A 243 3.49 -16.49 5.00
N CYS A 244 3.00 -15.30 5.37
CA CYS A 244 2.81 -14.18 4.47
C CYS A 244 3.73 -13.02 4.84
N PHE A 245 4.30 -12.38 3.81
CA PHE A 245 4.85 -11.03 3.86
C PHE A 245 4.05 -10.18 2.86
N MET A 246 3.37 -9.15 3.36
CA MET A 246 2.48 -8.32 2.55
C MET A 246 3.06 -6.91 2.41
N ASP A 247 3.75 -6.64 1.29
CA ASP A 247 4.38 -5.36 0.98
C ASP A 247 5.30 -4.84 2.11
N CYS A 248 6.12 -5.71 2.70
CA CYS A 248 6.92 -5.34 3.87
C CYS A 248 8.35 -5.93 3.89
N LEU A 249 8.65 -6.97 3.11
CA LEU A 249 9.98 -7.60 3.15
C LEU A 249 11.06 -6.64 2.66
N HIS A 250 10.75 -5.79 1.68
CA HIS A 250 11.66 -4.79 1.13
C HIS A 250 12.02 -3.65 2.12
N ASP A 251 11.20 -3.45 3.17
CA ASP A 251 11.43 -2.48 4.24
C ASP A 251 12.30 -3.02 5.38
N MET A 252 12.53 -4.34 5.41
CA MET A 252 13.28 -4.98 6.46
C MET A 252 14.79 -4.77 6.27
N GLY A 253 15.51 -4.59 7.39
CA GLY A 253 16.96 -4.44 7.36
C GLY A 253 17.66 -5.72 6.91
N ASP A 254 17.17 -6.88 7.34
CA ASP A 254 17.68 -8.22 6.99
C ASP A 254 16.58 -9.08 6.35
N PRO A 255 16.19 -8.81 5.10
CA PRO A 255 15.14 -9.58 4.44
C PRO A 255 15.52 -11.03 4.18
N VAL A 256 16.83 -11.33 3.99
CA VAL A 256 17.32 -12.73 3.88
C VAL A 256 17.15 -13.47 5.20
N GLY A 257 17.52 -12.84 6.33
CA GLY A 257 17.34 -13.41 7.66
C GLY A 257 15.86 -13.61 8.00
N ALA A 258 15.01 -12.65 7.66
CA ALA A 258 13.56 -12.76 7.83
C ALA A 258 12.97 -13.94 7.02
N ALA A 259 13.31 -14.05 5.75
CA ALA A 259 12.89 -15.15 4.88
C ALA A 259 13.43 -16.52 5.39
N ARG A 260 14.68 -16.55 5.88
CA ARG A 260 15.28 -17.76 6.48
C ARG A 260 14.55 -18.17 7.76
N HIS A 261 14.19 -17.23 8.62
CA HIS A 261 13.39 -17.48 9.82
C HIS A 261 12.01 -18.02 9.46
N ALA A 262 11.32 -17.41 8.49
CA ALA A 262 10.04 -17.89 7.97
C ALA A 262 10.17 -19.33 7.44
N ARG A 263 11.21 -19.62 6.65
CA ARG A 263 11.46 -20.99 6.16
C ARG A 263 11.60 -22.01 7.29
N GLN A 264 12.27 -21.64 8.37
CA GLN A 264 12.44 -22.51 9.55
C GLN A 264 11.13 -22.71 10.33
N ALA A 265 10.25 -21.69 10.31
CA ALA A 265 8.96 -21.71 10.99
C ALA A 265 7.85 -22.41 10.19
N LEU A 266 8.02 -22.60 8.89
CA LEU A 266 7.11 -23.36 8.05
C LEU A 266 7.19 -24.88 8.35
N LYS A 267 6.07 -25.58 8.18
CA LYS A 267 6.03 -27.04 8.00
C LYS A 267 6.85 -27.45 6.77
N ASP A 268 7.18 -28.74 6.64
CA ASP A 268 7.95 -29.21 5.48
C ASP A 268 7.19 -29.03 4.16
N ASP A 269 5.87 -29.12 4.17
CA ASP A 269 4.97 -28.86 3.07
C ASP A 269 4.34 -27.44 3.12
N GLY A 270 4.85 -26.57 3.97
CA GLY A 270 4.39 -25.20 4.15
C GLY A 270 4.80 -24.29 2.98
N THR A 271 4.04 -23.22 2.80
CA THR A 271 4.22 -22.25 1.72
C THR A 271 4.53 -20.85 2.28
N LEU A 272 5.46 -20.15 1.67
CA LEU A 272 5.65 -18.72 1.83
C LEU A 272 4.90 -18.00 0.71
N LEU A 273 4.03 -17.06 1.08
CA LEU A 273 3.45 -16.04 0.20
C LEU A 273 4.21 -14.74 0.40
N LEU A 274 4.86 -14.27 -0.64
CA LEU A 274 5.48 -12.96 -0.68
C LEU A 274 4.74 -12.07 -1.65
N VAL A 275 4.18 -10.98 -1.15
CA VAL A 275 3.58 -9.90 -1.95
C VAL A 275 4.50 -8.70 -1.87
N GLU A 276 4.94 -8.21 -3.02
CA GLU A 276 5.87 -7.09 -3.13
C GLU A 276 5.43 -6.14 -4.25
N PRO A 277 5.87 -4.88 -4.23
CA PRO A 277 5.55 -3.93 -5.30
C PRO A 277 5.93 -4.46 -6.68
N ALA A 278 5.05 -4.24 -7.66
CA ALA A 278 5.30 -4.61 -9.05
C ALA A 278 6.51 -3.82 -9.58
N ALA A 279 7.55 -4.55 -9.98
CA ALA A 279 8.75 -4.00 -10.57
C ALA A 279 9.34 -4.95 -11.59
N GLY A 280 9.85 -4.40 -12.68
CA GLY A 280 10.75 -5.11 -13.59
C GLY A 280 12.19 -5.13 -13.07
N ASP A 281 13.01 -5.99 -13.64
CA ASP A 281 14.41 -6.10 -13.28
C ASP A 281 15.24 -5.00 -13.98
N GLY A 282 15.54 -3.93 -13.26
CA GLY A 282 16.30 -2.78 -13.74
C GLY A 282 15.46 -1.52 -14.01
N VAL A 283 16.12 -0.37 -13.98
CA VAL A 283 15.48 0.95 -14.12
C VAL A 283 14.78 1.10 -15.46
N GLU A 284 15.36 0.54 -16.53
CA GLU A 284 14.83 0.60 -17.90
C GLU A 284 13.44 -0.03 -18.05
N HIS A 285 13.08 -0.99 -17.20
CA HIS A 285 11.77 -1.64 -17.18
C HIS A 285 10.77 -0.92 -16.25
N ASN A 286 11.25 0.08 -15.49
CA ASN A 286 10.53 0.78 -14.45
C ASN A 286 10.31 2.27 -14.78
N ILE A 287 10.29 2.65 -16.07
CA ILE A 287 10.04 4.02 -16.52
C ILE A 287 8.54 4.18 -16.81
N ASN A 288 7.74 4.26 -15.75
CA ASN A 288 6.29 4.40 -15.79
C ASN A 288 5.76 5.13 -14.55
N PRO A 289 4.49 5.61 -14.54
CA PRO A 289 3.92 6.35 -13.39
C PRO A 289 3.88 5.55 -12.08
N VAL A 290 3.62 4.24 -12.11
CA VAL A 290 3.55 3.38 -10.92
C VAL A 290 4.94 3.27 -10.30
N SER A 291 5.96 2.96 -11.11
CA SER A 291 7.33 2.88 -10.64
C SER A 291 7.87 4.24 -10.16
N ARG A 292 7.46 5.36 -10.80
CA ARG A 292 7.79 6.72 -10.30
C ARG A 292 7.29 6.93 -8.88
N LEU A 293 6.04 6.50 -8.57
CA LEU A 293 5.47 6.54 -7.24
C LEU A 293 6.27 5.67 -6.27
N TYR A 294 6.54 4.42 -6.63
CA TYR A 294 7.27 3.48 -5.78
C TYR A 294 8.73 3.89 -5.55
N TYR A 295 9.43 4.46 -6.53
CA TYR A 295 10.78 5.00 -6.30
C TYR A 295 10.78 6.15 -5.31
N ALA A 296 9.77 7.03 -5.34
CA ALA A 296 9.64 8.11 -4.36
C ALA A 296 9.39 7.55 -2.94
N ALA A 297 8.45 6.60 -2.80
CA ALA A 297 8.20 5.91 -1.54
C ALA A 297 9.45 5.14 -1.06
N SER A 298 10.12 4.42 -1.96
CA SER A 298 11.34 3.69 -1.65
C SER A 298 12.45 4.59 -1.11
N THR A 299 12.63 5.78 -1.70
CA THR A 299 13.63 6.76 -1.26
C THR A 299 13.30 7.34 0.11
N ALA A 300 12.04 7.67 0.36
CA ALA A 300 11.62 8.40 1.55
C ALA A 300 11.21 7.51 2.72
N VAL A 301 10.81 6.26 2.46
CA VAL A 301 10.28 5.33 3.47
C VAL A 301 11.09 4.03 3.48
N CYS A 302 11.01 3.21 2.42
CA CYS A 302 11.51 1.84 2.45
C CYS A 302 13.02 1.76 2.70
N THR A 303 13.82 2.54 1.96
CA THR A 303 15.29 2.58 2.15
C THR A 303 15.67 3.10 3.52
N PRO A 304 15.15 4.24 4.03
CA PRO A 304 15.43 4.69 5.39
C PRO A 304 14.97 3.71 6.46
N CYS A 305 13.80 3.08 6.31
CA CYS A 305 13.30 2.09 7.25
C CYS A 305 14.25 0.90 7.35
N SER A 306 14.65 0.33 6.22
CA SER A 306 15.63 -0.78 6.18
C SER A 306 16.97 -0.37 6.78
N LYS A 307 17.48 0.83 6.45
CA LYS A 307 18.74 1.38 6.98
C LYS A 307 18.74 1.60 8.49
N SER A 308 17.59 1.82 9.11
CA SER A 308 17.46 2.00 10.56
C SER A 308 17.60 0.69 11.35
N GLN A 309 17.56 -0.45 10.67
CA GLN A 309 17.56 -1.79 11.26
C GLN A 309 18.92 -2.46 11.11
N GLU A 310 19.11 -3.58 11.88
CA GLU A 310 20.27 -4.44 11.75
C GLU A 310 20.46 -4.92 10.29
N VAL A 311 21.69 -4.99 9.82
CA VAL A 311 22.13 -5.25 8.44
C VAL A 311 21.87 -4.08 7.50
N GLY A 312 20.67 -3.51 7.46
CA GLY A 312 20.35 -2.34 6.62
C GLY A 312 20.56 -2.58 5.13
N LEU A 313 20.09 -3.74 4.59
CA LEU A 313 20.31 -4.14 3.19
C LEU A 313 19.73 -3.13 2.21
N ALA A 314 18.66 -2.42 2.59
CA ALA A 314 17.97 -1.42 1.78
C ALA A 314 17.56 -1.97 0.39
N LEU A 315 16.79 -3.06 0.39
CA LEU A 315 16.31 -3.72 -0.83
C LEU A 315 15.51 -2.75 -1.72
N GLY A 316 14.65 -1.95 -1.09
CA GLY A 316 13.81 -0.96 -1.76
C GLY A 316 12.61 -1.55 -2.49
N ALA A 317 11.59 -0.73 -2.71
CA ALA A 317 10.30 -1.14 -3.27
C ALA A 317 10.35 -1.54 -4.77
N GLN A 318 11.47 -1.37 -5.44
CA GLN A 318 11.62 -1.69 -6.87
C GLN A 318 12.73 -2.73 -7.11
N ALA A 319 12.74 -3.77 -6.26
CA ALA A 319 13.75 -4.83 -6.30
C ALA A 319 13.68 -5.71 -7.57
N GLY A 320 12.49 -5.94 -8.10
CA GLY A 320 12.25 -6.84 -9.22
C GLY A 320 12.24 -8.33 -8.84
N GLU A 321 11.68 -9.15 -9.71
CA GLU A 321 11.48 -10.58 -9.46
C GLU A 321 12.79 -11.36 -9.33
N ALA A 322 13.77 -11.04 -10.16
CA ALA A 322 15.06 -11.74 -10.13
C ALA A 322 15.76 -11.54 -8.78
N ARG A 323 15.77 -10.33 -8.25
CA ARG A 323 16.37 -10.02 -6.95
C ARG A 323 15.62 -10.68 -5.79
N LEU A 324 14.29 -10.64 -5.81
CA LEU A 324 13.44 -11.31 -4.81
C LEU A 324 13.65 -12.82 -4.83
N THR A 325 13.69 -13.43 -6.01
CA THR A 325 13.98 -14.86 -6.18
C THR A 325 15.35 -15.24 -5.63
N ALA A 326 16.40 -14.48 -5.96
CA ALA A 326 17.74 -14.73 -5.46
C ALA A 326 17.81 -14.63 -3.93
N LEU A 327 17.12 -13.65 -3.32
CA LEU A 327 17.02 -13.49 -1.87
C LEU A 327 16.34 -14.69 -1.20
N LEU A 328 15.24 -15.17 -1.75
CA LEU A 328 14.53 -16.34 -1.22
C LEU A 328 15.38 -17.62 -1.36
N GLN A 329 16.12 -17.77 -2.46
CA GLN A 329 17.05 -18.88 -2.65
C GLN A 329 18.22 -18.82 -1.64
N GLU A 330 18.78 -17.63 -1.38
CA GLU A 330 19.80 -17.42 -0.34
C GLU A 330 19.27 -17.75 1.06
N ALA A 331 17.98 -17.48 1.33
CA ALA A 331 17.30 -17.88 2.55
C ALA A 331 17.05 -19.41 2.64
N GLY A 332 17.27 -20.15 1.55
CA GLY A 332 17.22 -21.61 1.44
C GLY A 332 15.94 -22.19 0.82
N PHE A 333 15.03 -21.36 0.29
CA PHE A 333 13.89 -21.85 -0.49
C PHE A 333 14.39 -22.45 -1.81
N ARG A 334 13.83 -23.61 -2.19
CA ARG A 334 14.25 -24.35 -3.40
C ARG A 334 13.33 -24.11 -4.59
N HIS A 335 12.05 -23.90 -4.30
CA HIS A 335 11.03 -23.68 -5.30
C HIS A 335 10.50 -22.24 -5.12
N VAL A 336 10.82 -21.38 -6.06
CA VAL A 336 10.36 -19.98 -6.07
C VAL A 336 9.76 -19.71 -7.44
N ARG A 337 8.51 -19.21 -7.46
CA ARG A 337 7.84 -18.84 -8.71
C ARG A 337 6.93 -17.64 -8.50
N ARG A 338 6.72 -16.86 -9.53
CA ARG A 338 5.60 -15.94 -9.60
C ARG A 338 4.31 -16.76 -9.68
N ALA A 339 3.43 -16.62 -8.69
CA ALA A 339 2.13 -17.25 -8.67
C ALA A 339 1.12 -16.48 -9.53
N THR A 340 1.09 -15.13 -9.35
CA THR A 340 0.29 -14.20 -10.14
C THR A 340 0.85 -12.79 -9.97
N GLU A 341 0.21 -11.81 -10.59
CA GLU A 341 0.56 -10.39 -10.47
C GLU A 341 -0.65 -9.49 -10.59
N THR A 342 -0.51 -8.25 -10.15
CA THR A 342 -1.44 -7.15 -10.41
C THR A 342 -0.66 -5.97 -10.99
N PRO A 343 -1.30 -4.89 -11.45
CA PRO A 343 -0.58 -3.69 -11.85
C PRO A 343 0.29 -3.06 -10.74
N PHE A 344 0.04 -3.42 -9.48
CA PHE A 344 0.72 -2.85 -8.32
C PHE A 344 1.60 -3.85 -7.55
N ASN A 345 1.35 -5.17 -7.69
CA ASN A 345 2.06 -6.18 -6.91
C ASN A 345 2.54 -7.38 -7.72
N LEU A 346 3.70 -7.91 -7.34
CA LEU A 346 4.16 -9.26 -7.65
C LEU A 346 3.74 -10.19 -6.52
N ILE A 347 3.16 -11.33 -6.86
CA ILE A 347 2.75 -12.37 -5.91
C ILE A 347 3.63 -13.60 -6.13
N ILE A 348 4.52 -13.85 -5.18
CA ILE A 348 5.54 -14.91 -5.26
C ILE A 348 5.22 -16.02 -4.28
N GLU A 349 5.27 -17.25 -4.76
CA GLU A 349 5.22 -18.47 -3.95
C GLU A 349 6.63 -19.01 -3.75
N ALA A 350 6.96 -19.36 -2.49
CA ALA A 350 8.21 -20.07 -2.21
C ALA A 350 7.99 -21.26 -1.28
N ARG A 351 8.75 -22.35 -1.53
CA ARG A 351 8.69 -23.63 -0.77
C ARG A 351 10.09 -24.12 -0.44
N LYS A 352 10.17 -24.97 0.61
CA LYS A 352 11.43 -25.60 1.08
C LYS A 352 12.12 -26.44 0.00
#